data_420adc99b4cf2f1b4ef296611f65e57e
#
_entry.id   420adc99b4cf2f1b4ef296611f65e57e
#
_cell.length_a   1.000
_cell.length_b   1.000
_cell.length_c   1.000
_cell.angle_alpha   90.00
_cell.angle_beta   90.00
_cell.angle_gamma   90.00
#
_symmetry.space_group_name_H-M   'P 1'
#
loop_
_entity.id
_entity.type
_entity.pdbx_description
1 polymer ?
#
loop_
_entity_poly.entity_id
_entity_poly.type
_entity_poly.pdbx_seq_one_letter_code
_entity_poly.pdbx_strand_id
1 'polypeptide(L)'
;MNPLEQVTAGMTAEKLVTVTPEMTVGHAVPGMPEVYGTPTMILHMEMAAGSAVQPYLPKGHVSVGMMVNIRHLAATPVGRTVRAIARVVAVEARSILFEVEAWDGDRKIGDGTHRRGVVDVAEFERRFGVTRPVAEMA
;
A
#
# COMPACT_ATOMS: atom_id res chain seq x y z
N MET A 1 10.25 -19.74 -13.78
CA MET A 1 9.63 -19.70 -12.44
C MET A 1 8.58 -18.61 -12.39
N ASN A 2 7.41 -18.94 -11.89
CA ASN A 2 6.34 -17.97 -11.70
C ASN A 2 6.44 -17.36 -10.29
N PRO A 3 6.84 -16.08 -10.14
CA PRO A 3 6.98 -15.48 -8.82
C PRO A 3 5.65 -15.32 -8.07
N LEU A 4 4.52 -15.46 -8.74
CA LEU A 4 3.19 -15.35 -8.12
C LEU A 4 2.55 -16.71 -7.83
N GLU A 5 3.29 -17.80 -7.98
CA GLU A 5 2.75 -19.14 -7.84
C GLU A 5 2.03 -19.38 -6.50
N GLN A 6 2.54 -18.77 -5.42
CA GLN A 6 1.97 -18.96 -4.09
C GLN A 6 1.01 -17.84 -3.67
N VAL A 7 0.72 -16.90 -4.55
CA VAL A 7 -0.24 -15.82 -4.26
C VAL A 7 -1.61 -16.23 -4.75
N THR A 8 -2.61 -16.19 -3.86
CA THR A 8 -3.97 -16.59 -4.18
C THR A 8 -4.99 -15.54 -3.76
N ALA A 9 -6.11 -15.50 -4.47
CA ALA A 9 -7.24 -14.65 -4.10
C ALA A 9 -7.69 -14.94 -2.67
N GLY A 10 -8.07 -13.91 -1.95
CA GLY A 10 -8.49 -14.00 -0.56
C GLY A 10 -7.39 -13.68 0.46
N MET A 11 -6.12 -13.65 0.06
CA MET A 11 -5.05 -13.21 0.96
C MET A 11 -5.29 -11.77 1.34
N THR A 12 -5.12 -11.46 2.63
CA THR A 12 -5.45 -10.14 3.18
C THR A 12 -4.42 -9.70 4.22
N ALA A 13 -4.31 -8.39 4.42
CA ALA A 13 -3.53 -7.82 5.51
C ALA A 13 -4.12 -6.47 5.90
N GLU A 14 -3.76 -6.01 7.09
CA GLU A 14 -4.18 -4.73 7.64
C GLU A 14 -2.98 -3.91 8.05
N LYS A 15 -3.12 -2.59 7.97
CA LYS A 15 -2.18 -1.62 8.50
C LYS A 15 -2.95 -0.70 9.44
N LEU A 16 -2.59 -0.68 10.72
CA LEU A 16 -3.17 0.23 11.70
C LEU A 16 -2.23 1.42 11.88
N VAL A 17 -2.77 2.62 11.78
CA VAL A 17 -2.00 3.85 12.01
C VAL A 17 -2.82 4.82 12.84
N THR A 18 -2.15 5.53 13.75
CA THR A 18 -2.75 6.69 14.42
C THR A 18 -2.37 7.91 13.61
N VAL A 19 -3.35 8.72 13.21
CA VAL A 19 -3.11 9.90 12.38
C VAL A 19 -2.32 10.94 13.18
N THR A 20 -1.15 11.28 12.68
CA THR A 20 -0.28 12.31 13.26
C THR A 20 -0.35 13.59 12.42
N PRO A 21 0.11 14.75 12.95
CA PRO A 21 0.12 15.99 12.16
C PRO A 21 0.83 15.86 10.81
N GLU A 22 1.91 15.10 10.74
CA GLU A 22 2.69 14.92 9.51
C GLU A 22 1.92 14.17 8.41
N MET A 23 0.86 13.45 8.78
CA MET A 23 0.01 12.70 7.85
C MET A 23 -1.10 13.54 7.26
N THR A 24 -1.21 14.81 7.64
CA THR A 24 -2.33 15.66 7.23
C THR A 24 -2.01 16.44 5.95
N VAL A 25 -3.07 16.79 5.21
CA VAL A 25 -2.93 17.62 4.03
C VAL A 25 -2.46 19.03 4.41
N GLY A 26 -2.84 19.52 5.60
CA GLY A 26 -2.38 20.82 6.11
C GLY A 26 -0.88 20.87 6.36
N HIS A 27 -0.25 19.74 6.68
CA HIS A 27 1.20 19.66 6.81
C HIS A 27 1.89 19.77 5.44
N ALA A 28 1.34 19.12 4.42
CA ALA A 28 1.90 19.12 3.07
C ALA A 28 1.65 20.43 2.32
N VAL A 29 0.48 21.04 2.52
CA VAL A 29 0.05 22.24 1.80
C VAL A 29 -0.44 23.28 2.81
N PRO A 30 0.32 24.37 3.05
CA PRO A 30 -0.09 25.42 3.98
C PRO A 30 -1.48 25.97 3.65
N GLY A 31 -2.31 26.18 4.68
CA GLY A 31 -3.66 26.69 4.54
C GLY A 31 -4.74 25.64 4.36
N MET A 32 -4.35 24.38 4.19
CA MET A 32 -5.30 23.26 4.09
C MET A 32 -5.65 22.72 5.48
N PRO A 33 -6.82 22.07 5.62
CA PRO A 33 -7.22 21.49 6.91
C PRO A 33 -6.24 20.41 7.40
N GLU A 34 -6.15 20.27 8.71
CA GLU A 34 -5.33 19.23 9.35
C GLU A 34 -6.09 17.92 9.44
N VAL A 35 -6.35 17.31 8.30
CA VAL A 35 -7.01 16.00 8.18
C VAL A 35 -6.12 15.03 7.42
N TYR A 36 -6.30 13.75 7.69
CA TYR A 36 -5.57 12.66 7.06
C TYR A 36 -5.56 12.84 5.54
N GLY A 37 -4.37 12.93 4.96
CA GLY A 37 -4.19 13.23 3.54
C GLY A 37 -4.47 12.05 2.63
N THR A 38 -5.04 12.31 1.48
CA THR A 38 -5.31 11.26 0.48
C THR A 38 -4.03 10.50 0.07
N PRO A 39 -2.91 11.17 -0.23
CA PRO A 39 -1.68 10.43 -0.56
C PRO A 39 -1.20 9.53 0.57
N THR A 40 -1.36 9.96 1.82
CA THR A 40 -0.96 9.17 2.99
C THR A 40 -1.87 7.94 3.16
N MET A 41 -3.18 8.12 2.97
CA MET A 41 -4.13 7.01 2.99
C MET A 41 -3.77 5.97 1.94
N ILE A 42 -3.46 6.41 0.73
CA ILE A 42 -3.05 5.52 -0.36
C ILE A 42 -1.78 4.77 0.02
N LEU A 43 -0.79 5.47 0.59
CA LEU A 43 0.45 4.82 1.06
C LEU A 43 0.15 3.69 2.04
N HIS A 44 -0.73 3.91 3.02
CA HIS A 44 -1.08 2.89 4.00
C HIS A 44 -1.84 1.72 3.37
N MET A 45 -2.70 1.98 2.38
CA MET A 45 -3.35 0.94 1.60
C MET A 45 -2.31 0.12 0.81
N GLU A 46 -1.33 0.78 0.20
CA GLU A 46 -0.24 0.11 -0.52
C GLU A 46 0.60 -0.74 0.43
N MET A 47 0.89 -0.24 1.63
CA MET A 47 1.64 -1.00 2.64
C MET A 47 0.88 -2.25 3.07
N ALA A 48 -0.43 -2.15 3.27
CA ALA A 48 -1.26 -3.31 3.58
C ALA A 48 -1.23 -4.32 2.43
N ALA A 49 -1.37 -3.84 1.19
CA ALA A 49 -1.34 -4.71 0.01
C ALA A 49 0.00 -5.44 -0.14
N GLY A 50 1.11 -4.70 -0.02
CA GLY A 50 2.45 -5.29 -0.11
C GLY A 50 2.67 -6.34 0.96
N SER A 51 2.27 -6.07 2.21
CA SER A 51 2.45 -7.00 3.31
C SER A 51 1.58 -8.25 3.19
N ALA A 52 0.43 -8.16 2.51
CA ALA A 52 -0.45 -9.32 2.31
C ALA A 52 0.23 -10.41 1.47
N VAL A 53 1.12 -10.05 0.57
CA VAL A 53 1.72 -11.01 -0.38
C VAL A 53 3.21 -11.22 -0.16
N GLN A 54 3.93 -10.32 0.51
CA GLN A 54 5.38 -10.42 0.65
C GLN A 54 5.86 -11.77 1.20
N PRO A 55 5.22 -12.38 2.21
CA PRO A 55 5.65 -13.68 2.71
C PRO A 55 5.58 -14.82 1.68
N TYR A 56 4.83 -14.62 0.62
CA TYR A 56 4.56 -15.64 -0.41
C TYR A 56 5.33 -15.38 -1.69
N LEU A 57 6.19 -14.38 -1.71
CA LEU A 57 7.05 -14.10 -2.86
C LEU A 57 8.39 -14.84 -2.73
N PRO A 58 9.02 -15.22 -3.86
CA PRO A 58 10.34 -15.82 -3.81
C PRO A 58 11.37 -14.88 -3.19
N LYS A 59 12.45 -15.45 -2.67
CA LYS A 59 13.56 -14.68 -2.13
C LYS A 59 14.08 -13.67 -3.17
N GLY A 60 14.33 -12.45 -2.72
CA GLY A 60 14.84 -11.39 -3.59
C GLY A 60 13.76 -10.69 -4.41
N HIS A 61 12.50 -11.05 -4.22
CA HIS A 61 11.38 -10.44 -4.93
C HIS A 61 10.56 -9.55 -3.99
N VAL A 62 10.05 -8.45 -4.54
CA VAL A 62 9.12 -7.55 -3.85
C VAL A 62 8.01 -7.16 -4.81
N SER A 63 6.91 -6.63 -4.27
CA SER A 63 5.87 -6.03 -5.10
C SER A 63 6.00 -4.52 -5.10
N VAL A 64 5.69 -3.90 -6.24
CA VAL A 64 5.69 -2.45 -6.41
C VAL A 64 4.36 -2.01 -6.97
N GLY A 65 3.91 -0.81 -6.58
CA GLY A 65 2.63 -0.27 -7.05
C GLY A 65 2.66 0.04 -8.54
N MET A 66 1.59 -0.29 -9.24
CA MET A 66 1.42 -0.05 -10.67
C MET A 66 0.22 0.84 -10.98
N MET A 67 -0.84 0.74 -10.18
CA MET A 67 -2.08 1.47 -10.43
C MET A 67 -2.82 1.64 -9.11
N VAL A 68 -3.39 2.82 -8.92
CA VAL A 68 -4.32 3.11 -7.83
C VAL A 68 -5.58 3.73 -8.42
N ASN A 69 -6.73 3.27 -7.94
CA ASN A 69 -8.03 3.83 -8.30
C ASN A 69 -8.84 3.90 -7.00
N ILE A 70 -8.66 5.00 -6.27
CA ILE A 70 -9.06 5.13 -4.87
C ILE A 70 -10.01 6.32 -4.73
N ARG A 71 -11.04 6.14 -3.90
CA ARG A 71 -11.91 7.23 -3.45
C ARG A 71 -11.60 7.52 -1.99
N HIS A 72 -11.45 8.80 -1.65
CA HIS A 72 -11.37 9.28 -0.27
C HIS A 72 -12.74 9.83 0.09
N LEU A 73 -13.48 9.11 0.91
CA LEU A 73 -14.91 9.32 1.11
C LEU A 73 -15.22 10.24 2.29
N ALA A 74 -14.32 10.34 3.27
CA ALA A 74 -14.57 11.11 4.48
C ALA A 74 -13.26 11.54 5.12
N ALA A 75 -13.28 12.69 5.80
CA ALA A 75 -12.11 13.22 6.49
C ALA A 75 -11.89 12.54 7.84
N THR A 76 -10.62 12.42 8.25
CA THR A 76 -10.22 11.88 9.55
C THR A 76 -9.27 12.85 10.23
N PRO A 77 -9.59 13.32 11.45
CA PRO A 77 -8.72 14.23 12.19
C PRO A 77 -7.52 13.52 12.81
N VAL A 78 -6.53 14.32 13.23
CA VAL A 78 -5.39 13.85 13.99
C VAL A 78 -5.86 13.14 15.27
N GLY A 79 -5.16 12.06 15.63
CA GLY A 79 -5.43 11.30 16.86
C GLY A 79 -6.34 10.09 16.68
N ARG A 80 -7.04 10.00 15.57
CA ARG A 80 -7.86 8.82 15.27
C ARG A 80 -6.99 7.69 14.73
N THR A 81 -7.45 6.45 14.91
CA THR A 81 -6.77 5.28 14.35
C THR A 81 -7.45 4.86 13.07
N VAL A 82 -6.67 4.78 12.00
CA VAL A 82 -7.12 4.32 10.69
C VAL A 82 -6.70 2.88 10.51
N ARG A 83 -7.61 2.05 10.01
CA ARG A 83 -7.35 0.67 9.63
C ARG A 83 -7.43 0.56 8.12
N ALA A 84 -6.28 0.37 7.48
CA ALA A 84 -6.18 0.13 6.04
C ALA A 84 -6.15 -1.38 5.80
N ILE A 85 -7.00 -1.86 4.91
CA ILE A 85 -7.15 -3.29 4.62
C ILE A 85 -6.94 -3.50 3.13
N ALA A 86 -6.20 -4.55 2.78
CA ALA A 86 -6.02 -4.97 1.39
C ALA A 86 -6.35 -6.46 1.27
N ARG A 87 -7.03 -6.83 0.19
CA ARG A 87 -7.38 -8.21 -0.11
C ARG A 87 -7.08 -8.51 -1.58
N VAL A 88 -6.39 -9.60 -1.83
CA VAL A 88 -6.13 -10.08 -3.20
C VAL A 88 -7.45 -10.53 -3.81
N VAL A 89 -7.80 -10.01 -4.98
CA VAL A 89 -9.00 -10.41 -5.71
C VAL A 89 -8.70 -11.13 -7.02
N ALA A 90 -7.53 -10.87 -7.62
CA ALA A 90 -7.12 -11.55 -8.84
C ALA A 90 -5.60 -11.59 -8.95
N VAL A 91 -5.09 -12.69 -9.49
CA VAL A 91 -3.68 -12.85 -9.80
C VAL A 91 -3.57 -13.04 -11.31
N GLU A 92 -2.80 -12.18 -11.96
CA GLU A 92 -2.57 -12.23 -13.39
C GLU A 92 -1.09 -12.52 -13.65
N ALA A 93 -0.66 -12.57 -14.91
CA ALA A 93 0.65 -13.09 -15.27
C ALA A 93 1.82 -12.59 -14.41
N ARG A 94 1.89 -11.28 -14.15
CA ARG A 94 2.97 -10.67 -13.33
C ARG A 94 2.44 -9.61 -12.38
N SER A 95 1.14 -9.56 -12.17
CA SER A 95 0.55 -8.54 -11.31
C SER A 95 -0.57 -9.11 -10.47
N ILE A 96 -0.86 -8.41 -9.40
CA ILE A 96 -1.87 -8.77 -8.42
C ILE A 96 -2.83 -7.61 -8.31
N LEU A 97 -4.12 -7.89 -8.42
CA LEU A 97 -5.18 -6.91 -8.22
C LEU A 97 -5.73 -7.05 -6.80
N PHE A 98 -5.79 -5.93 -6.10
CA PHE A 98 -6.32 -5.85 -4.74
C PHE A 98 -7.56 -4.99 -4.70
N GLU A 99 -8.50 -5.34 -3.81
CA GLU A 99 -9.45 -4.40 -3.25
C GLU A 99 -8.86 -3.83 -1.98
N VAL A 100 -8.99 -2.52 -1.79
CA VAL A 100 -8.46 -1.84 -0.61
C VAL A 100 -9.54 -0.98 0.03
N GLU A 101 -9.46 -0.84 1.36
CA GLU A 101 -10.37 -0.05 2.16
C GLU A 101 -9.60 0.65 3.27
N ALA A 102 -10.15 1.75 3.76
CA ALA A 102 -9.66 2.40 4.97
C ALA A 102 -10.84 2.78 5.85
N TRP A 103 -10.71 2.58 7.16
CA TRP A 103 -11.75 2.77 8.14
C TRP A 103 -11.25 3.60 9.31
N ASP A 104 -12.09 4.52 9.78
CA ASP A 104 -11.94 5.23 11.04
C ASP A 104 -13.07 4.73 11.96
N GLY A 105 -12.75 3.74 12.81
CA GLY A 105 -13.80 3.04 13.57
C GLY A 105 -14.81 2.38 12.62
N ASP A 106 -16.07 2.71 12.78
CA ASP A 106 -17.15 2.17 11.96
C ASP A 106 -17.38 2.96 10.67
N ARG A 107 -16.62 4.01 10.47
CA ARG A 107 -16.78 4.89 9.31
C ARG A 107 -15.79 4.52 8.23
N LYS A 108 -16.30 4.13 7.06
CA LYS A 108 -15.45 3.90 5.90
C LYS A 108 -14.99 5.23 5.34
N ILE A 109 -13.69 5.47 5.31
CA ILE A 109 -13.12 6.72 4.85
C ILE A 109 -12.52 6.64 3.45
N GLY A 110 -12.30 5.44 2.94
CA GLY A 110 -11.78 5.25 1.59
C GLY A 110 -11.96 3.83 1.10
N ASP A 111 -11.98 3.67 -0.22
CA ASP A 111 -11.99 2.37 -0.87
C ASP A 111 -11.50 2.46 -2.32
N GLY A 112 -11.30 1.32 -2.92
CA GLY A 112 -10.97 1.23 -4.33
C GLY A 112 -10.20 -0.02 -4.70
N THR A 113 -9.46 0.08 -5.81
CA THR A 113 -8.63 -1.00 -6.32
C THR A 113 -7.19 -0.55 -6.46
N HIS A 114 -6.29 -1.51 -6.39
CA HIS A 114 -4.85 -1.28 -6.44
C HIS A 114 -4.18 -2.47 -7.10
N ARG A 115 -3.26 -2.20 -8.01
CA ARG A 115 -2.50 -3.24 -8.70
C ARG A 115 -1.02 -3.12 -8.35
N ARG A 116 -0.39 -4.26 -8.10
CA ARG A 116 1.05 -4.34 -7.81
C ARG A 116 1.71 -5.33 -8.76
N GLY A 117 2.90 -4.98 -9.22
CA GLY A 117 3.74 -5.89 -9.99
C GLY A 117 4.82 -6.50 -9.10
N VAL A 118 5.28 -7.70 -9.45
CA VAL A 118 6.35 -8.35 -8.70
C VAL A 118 7.65 -8.26 -9.50
N VAL A 119 8.71 -7.83 -8.82
CA VAL A 119 10.01 -7.61 -9.44
C VAL A 119 11.12 -8.33 -8.64
N ASP A 120 12.15 -8.77 -9.36
CA ASP A 120 13.42 -9.16 -8.77
C ASP A 120 14.18 -7.88 -8.41
N VAL A 121 14.49 -7.67 -7.14
CA VAL A 121 15.07 -6.41 -6.67
C VAL A 121 16.42 -6.11 -7.33
N ALA A 122 17.29 -7.10 -7.41
CA ALA A 122 18.62 -6.90 -8.00
C ALA A 122 18.54 -6.53 -9.48
N GLU A 123 17.67 -7.19 -10.22
CA GLU A 123 17.43 -6.87 -11.63
C GLU A 123 16.81 -5.49 -11.82
N PHE A 124 15.84 -5.14 -10.97
CA PHE A 124 15.21 -3.84 -10.96
C PHE A 124 16.24 -2.72 -10.71
N GLU A 125 17.13 -2.93 -9.72
CA GLU A 125 18.18 -1.96 -9.41
C GLU A 125 19.12 -1.75 -10.62
N ARG A 126 19.52 -2.83 -11.29
CA ARG A 126 20.36 -2.73 -12.49
C ARG A 126 19.64 -2.00 -13.62
N ARG A 127 18.39 -2.38 -13.87
CA ARG A 127 17.61 -1.83 -15.00
C ARG A 127 17.38 -0.33 -14.88
N PHE A 128 17.09 0.14 -13.66
CA PHE A 128 16.74 1.55 -13.43
C PHE A 128 17.88 2.37 -12.83
N GLY A 129 19.05 1.77 -12.59
CA GLY A 129 20.21 2.49 -12.08
C GLY A 129 20.00 3.00 -10.65
N VAL A 130 19.33 2.23 -9.81
CA VAL A 130 19.01 2.60 -8.43
C VAL A 130 19.53 1.54 -7.46
N THR A 131 19.67 1.93 -6.19
CA THR A 131 20.11 1.02 -5.13
C THR A 131 19.23 1.21 -3.91
N ARG A 132 19.17 0.15 -3.08
CA ARG A 132 18.52 0.25 -1.77
C ARG A 132 19.45 1.00 -0.80
N PRO A 133 18.88 1.64 0.25
CA PRO A 133 19.71 2.20 1.32
C PRO A 133 20.63 1.14 1.93
N VAL A 134 21.83 1.52 2.33
CA VAL A 134 22.85 0.60 2.88
C VAL A 134 22.30 -0.18 4.08
N ALA A 135 21.54 0.47 4.96
CA ALA A 135 20.97 -0.19 6.13
C ALA A 135 20.05 -1.37 5.78
N GLU A 136 19.38 -1.33 4.63
CA GLU A 136 18.49 -2.41 4.16
C GLU A 136 19.24 -3.49 3.40
N MET A 137 20.48 -3.22 2.98
CA MET A 137 21.32 -4.19 2.28
C MET A 137 22.09 -5.09 3.25
N ALA A 138 22.19 -4.66 4.50
CA ALA A 138 22.82 -5.44 5.54
C ALA A 138 21.86 -6.52 6.07
#